data_e5f2f92d2b9efd2d848c7cbfbc35958c
#
_entry.id   e5f2f92d2b9efd2d848c7cbfbc35958c
#
_cell.length_a   1.000
_cell.length_b   1.000
_cell.length_c   1.000
_cell.angle_alpha   90.00
_cell.angle_beta   90.00
_cell.angle_gamma   90.00
#
_symmetry.space_group_name_H-M   'P 1'
#
loop_
_entity.id
_entity.type
_entity.pdbx_description
1 polymer ?
#
loop_
_entity_poly.entity_id
_entity_poly.type
_entity_poly.pdbx_seq_one_letter_code
_entity_poly.pdbx_strand_id
1 'polypeptide(L)'
;MTSLHTEQTRRGALKCLAAGSAGTLYLLSGGVLTPVSLAKAASEHRSVSAGIPLFVQIGDTHIGFKGAANPDVAATVRETIALVNAMPSKPALVLHTGDITHLSKAEEFDLAQQLLSGMQTRELHVVPGEHDVIDGPGTEFFHRFGALSNNRGYYSFDHAGVHFVGLVNVMNFKANGLGALGEDQLEWLKGDLEARRSSTPIVVFAHMPLWNVYEPWGWGTGDADQAMAYLRRFGSVTVLNGHIHQIVQKVEGNITFHTARSAAYPQPAPGDGAGPGPLRVPLEQLPSMLGLTTVTVEDASHALALTDASLA
;
A
#
# COMPACT_ATOMS: atom_id res chain seq x y z
N MET A 1 -52.06 10.30 25.60
CA MET A 1 -50.60 9.96 25.42
C MET A 1 -50.48 9.09 24.18
N THR A 2 -50.25 9.71 23.05
CA THR A 2 -50.18 9.06 21.72
C THR A 2 -48.76 9.10 21.26
N SER A 3 -48.16 7.92 21.19
CA SER A 3 -46.79 7.69 20.67
C SER A 3 -46.84 7.80 19.15
N LEU A 4 -46.11 8.78 18.59
CA LEU A 4 -45.82 8.88 17.14
C LEU A 4 -44.58 8.07 16.83
N HIS A 5 -44.76 6.85 16.33
CA HIS A 5 -43.72 6.12 15.61
C HIS A 5 -43.67 6.64 14.18
N THR A 6 -42.64 7.39 13.87
CA THR A 6 -42.29 7.75 12.48
C THR A 6 -41.56 6.57 11.83
N GLU A 7 -42.26 5.81 10.98
CA GLU A 7 -41.63 4.85 10.06
C GLU A 7 -40.76 5.62 9.05
N GLN A 8 -39.47 5.47 9.19
CA GLN A 8 -38.56 5.88 8.14
C GLN A 8 -38.64 4.88 6.97
N THR A 9 -39.29 5.27 5.89
CA THR A 9 -39.41 4.44 4.71
C THR A 9 -38.04 4.33 3.99
N ARG A 10 -37.76 3.15 3.41
CA ARG A 10 -36.54 2.87 2.58
C ARG A 10 -36.31 3.91 1.48
N ARG A 11 -37.36 4.57 1.00
CA ARG A 11 -37.29 5.68 0.03
C ARG A 11 -36.72 6.98 0.65
N GLY A 12 -36.90 7.22 1.94
CA GLY A 12 -36.32 8.37 2.64
C GLY A 12 -34.81 8.21 2.80
N ALA A 13 -34.34 7.02 3.13
CA ALA A 13 -32.90 6.71 3.25
C ALA A 13 -32.18 6.84 1.88
N LEU A 14 -32.80 6.38 0.79
CA LEU A 14 -32.27 6.52 -0.58
C LEU A 14 -32.25 7.97 -1.08
N LYS A 15 -33.19 8.81 -0.65
CA LYS A 15 -33.16 10.26 -0.99
C LYS A 15 -32.07 11.03 -0.26
N CYS A 16 -31.70 10.62 0.96
CA CYS A 16 -30.56 11.18 1.67
C CYS A 16 -29.19 10.80 1.02
N LEU A 17 -29.11 9.63 0.36
CA LEU A 17 -27.92 9.22 -0.39
C LEU A 17 -27.75 9.96 -1.75
N ALA A 18 -28.83 10.52 -2.31
CA ALA A 18 -28.81 11.22 -3.59
C ALA A 18 -28.60 12.75 -3.49
N ALA A 19 -28.55 13.33 -2.28
CA ALA A 19 -28.55 14.77 -2.07
C ALA A 19 -27.24 15.35 -1.52
N GLY A 20 -26.13 14.66 -1.65
CA GLY A 20 -24.86 15.24 -1.22
C GLY A 20 -23.69 14.32 -1.54
N SER A 21 -22.73 14.83 -2.28
CA SER A 21 -21.37 14.31 -2.43
C SER A 21 -20.53 14.36 -1.12
N ALA A 22 -21.19 14.38 0.03
CA ALA A 22 -20.58 14.27 1.35
C ALA A 22 -20.74 12.84 1.85
N GLY A 23 -19.76 11.97 1.54
CA GLY A 23 -19.70 10.63 2.10
C GLY A 23 -19.62 10.69 3.62
N THR A 24 -20.25 9.73 4.29
CA THR A 24 -20.15 9.58 5.74
C THR A 24 -19.22 8.40 6.03
N LEU A 25 -18.11 8.66 6.71
CA LEU A 25 -17.24 7.62 7.26
C LEU A 25 -17.79 7.19 8.63
N TYR A 26 -17.71 5.90 8.91
CA TYR A 26 -18.00 5.38 10.23
C TYR A 26 -16.71 4.94 10.90
N LEU A 27 -16.41 5.53 12.05
CA LEU A 27 -15.32 5.10 12.91
C LEU A 27 -15.85 4.11 13.93
N LEU A 28 -15.21 2.94 14.05
CA LEU A 28 -15.49 1.96 15.09
C LEU A 28 -14.51 2.18 16.25
N SER A 29 -15.00 2.76 17.34
CA SER A 29 -14.23 2.92 18.57
C SER A 29 -14.98 2.26 19.73
N GLY A 30 -14.33 1.33 20.42
CA GLY A 30 -14.93 0.65 21.56
C GLY A 30 -16.20 -0.15 21.24
N GLY A 31 -16.36 -0.64 20.00
CA GLY A 31 -17.55 -1.37 19.56
C GLY A 31 -18.73 -0.49 19.14
N VAL A 32 -18.57 0.83 19.11
CA VAL A 32 -19.62 1.79 18.70
C VAL A 32 -19.26 2.41 17.35
N LEU A 33 -20.17 2.30 16.38
CA LEU A 33 -20.05 2.98 15.07
C LEU A 33 -20.48 4.44 15.22
N THR A 34 -19.51 5.35 15.09
CA THR A 34 -19.78 6.79 15.14
C THR A 34 -19.72 7.36 13.72
N PRO A 35 -20.80 7.99 13.20
CA PRO A 35 -20.76 8.61 11.89
C PRO A 35 -19.93 9.90 11.93
N VAL A 36 -18.96 10.01 11.03
CA VAL A 36 -18.20 11.25 10.81
C VAL A 36 -18.51 11.78 9.42
N SER A 37 -18.98 13.03 9.31
CA SER A 37 -19.22 13.62 8.00
C SER A 37 -17.88 13.86 7.30
N LEU A 38 -17.75 13.49 6.02
CA LEU A 38 -16.55 13.77 5.21
C LEU A 38 -16.21 15.26 5.15
N ALA A 39 -17.20 16.14 5.20
CA ALA A 39 -16.98 17.58 5.27
C ALA A 39 -16.31 18.01 6.59
N LYS A 40 -16.66 17.34 7.70
CA LYS A 40 -16.06 17.58 9.02
C LYS A 40 -14.67 16.94 9.07
N ALA A 41 -14.51 15.71 8.57
CA ALA A 41 -13.21 15.07 8.43
C ALA A 41 -12.27 15.88 7.53
N ALA A 42 -12.74 16.40 6.39
CA ALA A 42 -11.94 17.27 5.51
C ALA A 42 -11.62 18.63 6.14
N SER A 43 -12.47 19.19 7.01
CA SER A 43 -12.18 20.42 7.74
C SER A 43 -11.26 20.19 8.94
N GLU A 44 -11.35 19.04 9.58
CA GLU A 44 -10.45 18.61 10.66
C GLU A 44 -9.08 18.19 10.09
N HIS A 45 -9.03 17.55 8.90
CA HIS A 45 -7.78 17.30 8.19
C HIS A 45 -7.07 18.57 7.70
N ARG A 46 -7.75 19.70 7.53
CA ARG A 46 -7.09 20.99 7.29
C ARG A 46 -6.38 21.56 8.51
N SER A 47 -6.68 21.07 9.70
CA SER A 47 -6.04 21.46 10.96
C SER A 47 -5.09 20.39 11.52
N VAL A 48 -5.00 19.19 10.92
CA VAL A 48 -3.86 18.30 11.16
C VAL A 48 -2.64 19.07 10.69
N SER A 49 -1.85 19.56 11.63
CA SER A 49 -0.53 20.13 11.35
C SER A 49 0.11 19.21 10.32
N ALA A 50 0.67 19.77 9.25
CA ALA A 50 1.39 18.99 8.27
C ALA A 50 2.57 18.33 9.00
N GLY A 51 2.31 17.22 9.66
CA GLY A 51 3.28 16.44 10.40
C GLY A 51 4.41 16.06 9.45
N ILE A 52 5.62 16.03 9.96
CA ILE A 52 6.75 15.51 9.17
C ILE A 52 6.37 14.07 8.81
N PRO A 53 6.36 13.69 7.52
CA PRO A 53 6.05 12.32 7.16
C PRO A 53 7.02 11.36 7.86
N LEU A 54 6.49 10.35 8.53
CA LEU A 54 7.31 9.26 9.04
C LEU A 54 7.96 8.54 7.86
N PHE A 55 7.14 8.25 6.85
CA PHE A 55 7.61 7.70 5.59
C PHE A 55 6.58 7.96 4.46
N VAL A 56 7.00 7.67 3.24
CA VAL A 56 6.14 7.64 2.05
C VAL A 56 6.16 6.24 1.45
N GLN A 57 5.01 5.73 1.05
CA GLN A 57 4.87 4.52 0.25
C GLN A 57 4.69 4.91 -1.22
N ILE A 58 5.47 4.28 -2.09
CA ILE A 58 5.28 4.23 -3.53
C ILE A 58 5.29 2.77 -3.97
N GLY A 59 4.81 2.46 -5.16
CA GLY A 59 4.89 1.10 -5.70
C GLY A 59 4.49 1.05 -7.17
N ASP A 60 4.68 -0.14 -7.75
CA ASP A 60 4.18 -0.46 -9.08
C ASP A 60 4.61 0.59 -10.12
N THR A 61 5.91 0.88 -10.15
CA THR A 61 6.50 1.85 -11.09
C THR A 61 6.64 1.28 -12.49
N HIS A 62 6.67 -0.06 -12.64
CA HIS A 62 6.69 -0.79 -13.90
C HIS A 62 7.58 -0.15 -14.98
N ILE A 63 8.77 0.30 -14.64
CA ILE A 63 9.71 0.87 -15.59
C ILE A 63 9.96 -0.13 -16.72
N GLY A 64 9.78 0.30 -17.94
CA GLY A 64 9.83 -0.55 -19.14
C GLY A 64 8.47 -0.84 -19.76
N PHE A 65 7.34 -0.64 -19.02
CA PHE A 65 6.00 -0.76 -19.60
C PHE A 65 5.80 0.25 -20.72
N LYS A 66 5.24 -0.24 -21.84
CA LYS A 66 4.87 0.56 -23.01
C LYS A 66 3.53 0.08 -23.54
N GLY A 67 2.46 0.70 -23.13
CA GLY A 67 1.12 0.29 -23.53
C GLY A 67 0.11 1.43 -23.50
N ALA A 68 -1.09 1.15 -24.00
CA ALA A 68 -2.13 2.16 -24.16
C ALA A 68 -2.67 2.70 -22.82
N ALA A 69 -2.45 1.99 -21.71
CA ALA A 69 -2.84 2.44 -20.37
C ALA A 69 -1.92 3.57 -19.85
N ASN A 70 -0.65 3.53 -20.21
CA ASN A 70 0.32 4.61 -19.99
C ASN A 70 1.43 4.51 -21.04
N PRO A 71 1.52 5.42 -21.99
CA PRO A 71 2.54 5.38 -23.03
C PRO A 71 3.94 5.79 -22.53
N ASP A 72 4.04 6.45 -21.38
CA ASP A 72 5.33 6.91 -20.79
C ASP A 72 5.31 6.80 -19.25
N VAL A 73 5.54 5.59 -18.74
CA VAL A 73 5.63 5.35 -17.29
C VAL A 73 6.81 6.08 -16.65
N ALA A 74 7.89 6.34 -17.40
CA ALA A 74 9.01 7.09 -16.85
C ALA A 74 8.63 8.55 -16.55
N ALA A 75 7.71 9.14 -17.31
CA ALA A 75 7.15 10.46 -17.02
C ALA A 75 6.35 10.45 -15.71
N THR A 76 5.40 9.52 -15.55
CA THR A 76 4.58 9.45 -14.32
C THR A 76 5.40 9.09 -13.08
N VAL A 77 6.45 8.30 -13.21
CA VAL A 77 7.41 8.05 -12.12
C VAL A 77 8.18 9.32 -11.76
N ARG A 78 8.60 10.14 -12.75
CA ARG A 78 9.22 11.46 -12.46
C ARG A 78 8.25 12.39 -11.73
N GLU A 79 6.96 12.39 -12.10
CA GLU A 79 5.92 13.16 -11.40
C GLU A 79 5.74 12.69 -9.96
N THR A 80 5.72 11.36 -9.72
CA THR A 80 5.69 10.80 -8.38
C THR A 80 6.90 11.25 -7.55
N ILE A 81 8.10 11.21 -8.10
CA ILE A 81 9.32 11.69 -7.44
C ILE A 81 9.25 13.20 -7.18
N ALA A 82 8.75 13.98 -8.16
CA ALA A 82 8.57 15.42 -8.00
C ALA A 82 7.59 15.75 -6.86
N LEU A 83 6.52 14.97 -6.71
CA LEU A 83 5.56 15.14 -5.62
C LEU A 83 6.22 14.88 -4.25
N VAL A 84 7.02 13.82 -4.11
CA VAL A 84 7.83 13.58 -2.91
C VAL A 84 8.79 14.74 -2.65
N ASN A 85 9.48 15.19 -3.72
CA ASN A 85 10.46 16.28 -3.63
C ASN A 85 9.82 17.65 -3.37
N ALA A 86 8.54 17.83 -3.63
CA ALA A 86 7.78 19.05 -3.35
C ALA A 86 7.27 19.12 -1.90
N MET A 87 7.33 18.02 -1.14
CA MET A 87 6.86 18.02 0.25
C MET A 87 7.61 19.06 1.09
N PRO A 88 6.92 19.84 1.95
CA PRO A 88 7.55 20.83 2.82
C PRO A 88 8.66 20.24 3.70
N SER A 89 8.43 19.04 4.24
CA SER A 89 9.43 18.26 4.95
C SER A 89 9.72 16.98 4.14
N LYS A 90 10.99 16.77 3.80
CA LYS A 90 11.38 15.57 3.06
C LYS A 90 11.22 14.33 3.92
N PRO A 91 10.64 13.24 3.40
CA PRO A 91 10.54 12.00 4.15
C PRO A 91 11.94 11.45 4.46
N ALA A 92 12.14 11.00 5.69
CA ALA A 92 13.38 10.31 6.04
C ALA A 92 13.48 8.94 5.37
N LEU A 93 12.33 8.32 5.10
CA LEU A 93 12.18 6.96 4.61
C LEU A 93 11.14 6.92 3.49
N VAL A 94 11.45 6.19 2.42
CA VAL A 94 10.50 5.79 1.36
C VAL A 94 10.47 4.27 1.28
N LEU A 95 9.27 3.70 1.26
CA LEU A 95 9.03 2.28 1.01
C LEU A 95 8.55 2.10 -0.43
N HIS A 96 9.20 1.23 -1.19
CA HIS A 96 8.71 0.80 -2.50
C HIS A 96 8.18 -0.63 -2.40
N THR A 97 6.89 -0.78 -2.64
CA THR A 97 6.18 -2.05 -2.43
C THR A 97 6.21 -3.00 -3.64
N GLY A 98 7.25 -2.93 -4.46
CA GLY A 98 7.51 -3.88 -5.54
C GLY A 98 7.01 -3.43 -6.91
N ASP A 99 7.25 -4.27 -7.90
CA ASP A 99 7.03 -4.01 -9.33
C ASP A 99 7.73 -2.71 -9.78
N ILE A 100 9.04 -2.68 -9.49
CA ILE A 100 9.93 -1.59 -9.89
C ILE A 100 10.06 -1.56 -11.41
N THR A 101 10.26 -2.73 -12.00
CA THR A 101 10.42 -2.95 -13.44
C THR A 101 9.19 -3.67 -14.02
N HIS A 102 9.11 -3.75 -15.35
CA HIS A 102 8.02 -4.45 -16.00
C HIS A 102 8.39 -5.86 -16.47
N LEU A 103 9.64 -6.08 -16.88
CA LEU A 103 10.10 -7.36 -17.45
C LEU A 103 11.42 -7.85 -16.84
N SER A 104 11.83 -7.38 -15.67
CA SER A 104 13.07 -7.74 -14.97
C SER A 104 14.34 -7.52 -15.80
N LYS A 105 14.33 -6.63 -16.79
CA LYS A 105 15.51 -6.41 -17.64
C LYS A 105 16.52 -5.49 -16.97
N ALA A 106 17.80 -5.73 -17.23
CA ALA A 106 18.89 -4.92 -16.68
C ALA A 106 18.72 -3.43 -16.99
N GLU A 107 18.37 -3.08 -18.25
CA GLU A 107 18.14 -1.71 -18.67
C GLU A 107 16.91 -1.05 -18.00
N GLU A 108 15.89 -1.83 -17.62
CA GLU A 108 14.74 -1.33 -16.87
C GLU A 108 15.13 -1.00 -15.43
N PHE A 109 15.93 -1.87 -14.81
CA PHE A 109 16.49 -1.61 -13.47
C PHE A 109 17.46 -0.43 -13.47
N ASP A 110 18.31 -0.28 -14.49
CA ASP A 110 19.25 0.85 -14.61
C ASP A 110 18.49 2.18 -14.68
N LEU A 111 17.42 2.24 -15.49
CA LEU A 111 16.56 3.41 -15.58
C LEU A 111 15.80 3.65 -14.27
N ALA A 112 15.29 2.59 -13.63
CA ALA A 112 14.62 2.71 -12.33
C ALA A 112 15.55 3.29 -11.26
N GLN A 113 16.78 2.78 -11.13
CA GLN A 113 17.77 3.31 -10.20
C GLN A 113 18.11 4.77 -10.50
N GLN A 114 18.30 5.11 -11.78
CA GLN A 114 18.54 6.50 -12.18
C GLN A 114 17.40 7.43 -11.75
N LEU A 115 16.14 7.05 -11.99
CA LEU A 115 14.97 7.84 -11.61
C LEU A 115 14.84 7.93 -10.09
N LEU A 116 14.86 6.81 -9.38
CA LEU A 116 14.69 6.74 -7.93
C LEU A 116 15.81 7.48 -7.17
N SER A 117 17.04 7.54 -7.72
CA SER A 117 18.13 8.32 -7.14
C SER A 117 17.88 9.84 -7.12
N GLY A 118 16.92 10.33 -7.93
CA GLY A 118 16.48 11.72 -7.92
C GLY A 118 15.54 12.07 -6.76
N MET A 119 15.11 11.08 -5.96
CA MET A 119 14.21 11.27 -4.83
C MET A 119 14.96 11.84 -3.61
N GLN A 120 14.42 12.90 -3.02
CA GLN A 120 14.98 13.53 -1.83
C GLN A 120 14.52 12.81 -0.56
N THR A 121 15.10 11.66 -0.30
CA THR A 121 14.93 10.87 0.92
C THR A 121 16.29 10.44 1.46
N ARG A 122 16.36 10.07 2.74
CA ARG A 122 17.60 9.51 3.30
C ARG A 122 17.74 8.02 3.01
N GLU A 123 16.63 7.31 3.04
CA GLU A 123 16.59 5.87 2.90
C GLU A 123 15.47 5.46 1.94
N LEU A 124 15.78 4.54 1.05
CA LEU A 124 14.81 3.85 0.19
C LEU A 124 14.87 2.37 0.52
N HIS A 125 13.76 1.82 0.99
CA HIS A 125 13.60 0.41 1.26
C HIS A 125 12.66 -0.21 0.23
N VAL A 126 13.02 -1.36 -0.30
CA VAL A 126 12.29 -2.01 -1.39
C VAL A 126 12.04 -3.49 -1.08
N VAL A 127 10.95 -4.01 -1.57
CA VAL A 127 10.70 -5.45 -1.74
C VAL A 127 10.40 -5.71 -3.22
N PRO A 128 10.67 -6.91 -3.75
CA PRO A 128 10.34 -7.21 -5.14
C PRO A 128 8.84 -7.41 -5.35
N GLY A 129 8.34 -7.05 -6.52
CA GLY A 129 7.11 -7.56 -7.08
C GLY A 129 7.35 -8.71 -8.07
N GLU A 130 6.31 -9.34 -8.59
CA GLU A 130 6.43 -10.45 -9.53
C GLU A 130 7.10 -10.04 -10.84
N HIS A 131 6.91 -8.79 -11.25
CA HIS A 131 7.55 -8.23 -12.44
C HIS A 131 9.05 -7.97 -12.27
N ASP A 132 9.57 -7.96 -11.04
CA ASP A 132 10.99 -7.81 -10.74
C ASP A 132 11.77 -9.13 -10.71
N VAL A 133 11.05 -10.26 -10.75
CA VAL A 133 11.62 -11.61 -10.58
C VAL A 133 11.15 -12.58 -11.68
N ILE A 134 10.79 -12.09 -12.85
CA ILE A 134 10.34 -12.88 -14.01
C ILE A 134 11.41 -13.91 -14.45
N ASP A 135 12.68 -13.61 -14.23
CA ASP A 135 13.81 -14.52 -14.47
C ASP A 135 13.85 -15.73 -13.51
N GLY A 136 12.90 -15.80 -12.56
CA GLY A 136 12.78 -16.82 -11.53
C GLY A 136 13.65 -16.54 -10.30
N PRO A 137 14.99 -16.45 -10.40
CA PRO A 137 15.85 -16.15 -9.25
C PRO A 137 15.82 -14.69 -8.80
N GLY A 138 15.30 -13.75 -9.62
CA GLY A 138 15.36 -12.32 -9.33
C GLY A 138 16.78 -11.74 -9.39
N THR A 139 17.62 -12.28 -10.28
CA THR A 139 19.06 -11.98 -10.35
C THR A 139 19.34 -10.48 -10.41
N GLU A 140 18.66 -9.76 -11.31
CA GLU A 140 18.85 -8.33 -11.49
C GLU A 140 18.34 -7.52 -10.30
N PHE A 141 17.22 -7.94 -9.68
CA PHE A 141 16.71 -7.30 -8.46
C PHE A 141 17.69 -7.45 -7.30
N PHE A 142 18.12 -8.69 -7.00
CA PHE A 142 19.02 -8.95 -5.86
C PHE A 142 20.40 -8.35 -6.05
N HIS A 143 20.91 -8.28 -7.28
CA HIS A 143 22.17 -7.60 -7.57
C HIS A 143 22.14 -6.11 -7.19
N ARG A 144 20.99 -5.44 -7.35
CA ARG A 144 20.83 -4.00 -7.10
C ARG A 144 20.29 -3.65 -5.72
N PHE A 145 19.38 -4.46 -5.21
CA PHE A 145 18.62 -4.17 -3.97
C PHE A 145 18.83 -5.21 -2.87
N GLY A 146 19.52 -6.30 -3.14
CA GLY A 146 19.64 -7.43 -2.22
C GLY A 146 20.50 -7.15 -0.97
N ALA A 147 21.31 -6.08 -0.96
CA ALA A 147 22.22 -5.79 0.14
C ALA A 147 21.54 -5.63 1.50
N LEU A 148 20.36 -4.99 1.54
CA LEU A 148 19.57 -4.77 2.76
C LEU A 148 19.08 -6.08 3.41
N SER A 149 18.91 -7.12 2.62
CA SER A 149 18.35 -8.41 3.02
C SER A 149 19.37 -9.56 3.05
N ASN A 150 20.65 -9.29 2.82
CA ASN A 150 21.66 -10.32 2.55
C ASN A 150 21.20 -11.29 1.43
N ASN A 151 20.60 -10.74 0.37
CA ASN A 151 20.07 -11.44 -0.80
C ASN A 151 18.90 -12.41 -0.51
N ARG A 152 18.23 -12.29 0.64
CA ARG A 152 17.01 -13.07 0.95
C ARG A 152 15.74 -12.36 0.47
N GLY A 153 15.79 -11.06 0.25
CA GLY A 153 14.68 -10.20 -0.13
C GLY A 153 13.85 -9.70 1.05
N TYR A 154 13.70 -10.50 2.10
CA TYR A 154 12.99 -10.12 3.32
C TYR A 154 13.96 -9.69 4.43
N TYR A 155 13.56 -8.68 5.19
CA TYR A 155 14.38 -8.05 6.23
C TYR A 155 13.53 -7.20 7.17
N SER A 156 14.11 -6.76 8.28
CA SER A 156 13.49 -5.82 9.20
C SER A 156 14.48 -4.73 9.62
N PHE A 157 13.93 -3.61 10.05
CA PHE A 157 14.67 -2.49 10.60
C PHE A 157 13.80 -1.66 11.55
N ASP A 158 14.43 -0.84 12.38
CA ASP A 158 13.73 0.07 13.28
C ASP A 158 13.93 1.52 12.83
N HIS A 159 12.86 2.30 12.76
CA HIS A 159 12.92 3.73 12.48
C HIS A 159 11.89 4.49 13.32
N ALA A 160 12.33 5.55 14.02
CA ALA A 160 11.48 6.42 14.84
C ALA A 160 10.53 5.69 15.82
N GLY A 161 11.01 4.58 16.42
CA GLY A 161 10.23 3.79 17.37
C GLY A 161 9.21 2.82 16.77
N VAL A 162 9.18 2.71 15.45
CA VAL A 162 8.37 1.76 14.68
C VAL A 162 9.27 0.64 14.17
N HIS A 163 8.81 -0.59 14.24
CA HIS A 163 9.48 -1.74 13.66
C HIS A 163 8.92 -2.04 12.27
N PHE A 164 9.79 -2.01 11.26
CA PHE A 164 9.45 -2.24 9.86
C PHE A 164 9.89 -3.63 9.44
N VAL A 165 9.02 -4.32 8.70
CA VAL A 165 9.24 -5.68 8.20
C VAL A 165 8.91 -5.73 6.72
N GLY A 166 9.92 -5.89 5.86
CA GLY A 166 9.76 -6.14 4.44
C GLY A 166 9.65 -7.64 4.18
N LEU A 167 8.57 -8.07 3.55
CA LEU A 167 8.31 -9.47 3.21
C LEU A 167 8.27 -9.67 1.70
N VAL A 168 8.69 -10.86 1.26
CA VAL A 168 8.66 -11.29 -0.15
C VAL A 168 7.63 -12.39 -0.31
N ASN A 169 6.65 -12.17 -1.18
CA ASN A 169 5.59 -13.14 -1.44
C ASN A 169 5.40 -13.45 -2.94
N VAL A 170 6.40 -13.11 -3.76
CA VAL A 170 6.40 -13.26 -5.22
C VAL A 170 7.40 -14.29 -5.76
N MET A 171 8.19 -14.92 -4.88
CA MET A 171 9.14 -15.97 -5.30
C MET A 171 8.48 -17.36 -5.41
N ASN A 172 7.35 -17.56 -4.73
CA ASN A 172 6.61 -18.80 -4.74
C ASN A 172 5.12 -18.52 -4.93
N PHE A 173 4.51 -19.15 -5.91
CA PHE A 173 3.08 -19.00 -6.17
C PHE A 173 2.33 -20.27 -5.83
N LYS A 174 1.12 -20.13 -5.28
CA LYS A 174 0.14 -21.21 -5.17
C LYS A 174 -0.53 -21.48 -6.51
N ALA A 175 -1.20 -22.61 -6.65
CA ALA A 175 -1.80 -23.06 -7.92
C ALA A 175 -2.83 -22.08 -8.50
N ASN A 176 -3.44 -21.21 -7.69
CA ASN A 176 -4.42 -20.20 -8.09
C ASN A 176 -3.80 -18.80 -8.33
N GLY A 177 -2.46 -18.70 -8.42
CA GLY A 177 -1.74 -17.45 -8.64
C GLY A 177 -1.55 -16.58 -7.39
N LEU A 178 -2.04 -17.00 -6.22
CA LEU A 178 -1.75 -16.32 -4.96
C LEU A 178 -0.26 -16.42 -4.63
N GLY A 179 0.31 -15.33 -4.13
CA GLY A 179 1.66 -15.32 -3.61
C GLY A 179 1.82 -16.21 -2.36
N ALA A 180 3.06 -16.46 -1.98
CA ALA A 180 3.37 -17.17 -0.75
C ALA A 180 4.67 -16.66 -0.12
N LEU A 181 4.67 -16.55 1.21
CA LEU A 181 5.84 -16.21 2.02
C LEU A 181 6.82 -17.38 2.11
N GLY A 182 6.28 -18.58 2.28
CA GLY A 182 7.06 -19.79 2.48
C GLY A 182 7.52 -20.00 3.92
N GLU A 183 7.88 -21.24 4.22
CA GLU A 183 8.13 -21.69 5.59
C GLU A 183 9.34 -21.00 6.24
N ASP A 184 10.46 -20.89 5.51
CA ASP A 184 11.69 -20.25 6.02
C ASP A 184 11.48 -18.79 6.40
N GLN A 185 10.73 -18.04 5.57
CA GLN A 185 10.43 -16.63 5.85
C GLN A 185 9.43 -16.49 7.01
N LEU A 186 8.45 -17.38 7.11
CA LEU A 186 7.50 -17.38 8.22
C LEU A 186 8.19 -17.70 9.56
N GLU A 187 9.14 -18.65 9.57
CA GLU A 187 9.92 -18.95 10.77
C GLU A 187 10.83 -17.75 11.15
N TRP A 188 11.49 -17.16 10.18
CA TRP A 188 12.27 -15.94 10.40
C TRP A 188 11.40 -14.80 10.97
N LEU A 189 10.22 -14.54 10.37
CA LEU A 189 9.29 -13.51 10.82
C LEU A 189 8.86 -13.75 12.28
N LYS A 190 8.56 -15.00 12.62
CA LYS A 190 8.23 -15.37 14.00
C LYS A 190 9.34 -15.00 14.96
N GLY A 191 10.58 -15.41 14.65
CA GLY A 191 11.75 -15.12 15.48
C GLY A 191 12.04 -13.62 15.61
N ASP A 192 11.92 -12.87 14.53
CA ASP A 192 12.12 -11.41 14.52
C ASP A 192 11.08 -10.71 15.41
N LEU A 193 9.81 -11.09 15.28
CA LEU A 193 8.73 -10.50 16.07
C LEU A 193 8.80 -10.93 17.56
N GLU A 194 9.21 -12.15 17.89
CA GLU A 194 9.29 -12.64 19.29
C GLU A 194 10.15 -11.72 20.17
N ALA A 195 11.20 -11.11 19.62
CA ALA A 195 12.06 -10.17 20.32
C ALA A 195 11.40 -8.81 20.60
N ARG A 196 10.23 -8.53 20.06
CA ARG A 196 9.55 -7.23 20.14
C ARG A 196 8.49 -7.23 21.25
N ARG A 197 8.32 -6.06 21.88
CA ARG A 197 7.23 -5.85 22.87
C ARG A 197 5.90 -5.71 22.14
N SER A 198 4.81 -6.18 22.72
CA SER A 198 3.47 -6.04 22.14
C SER A 198 3.01 -4.58 21.94
N SER A 199 3.63 -3.64 22.67
CA SER A 199 3.40 -2.20 22.49
C SER A 199 4.21 -1.56 21.35
N THR A 200 5.13 -2.29 20.69
CA THR A 200 5.89 -1.78 19.55
C THR A 200 4.97 -1.69 18.35
N PRO A 201 4.80 -0.51 17.72
CA PRO A 201 4.10 -0.39 16.46
C PRO A 201 4.84 -1.16 15.36
N ILE A 202 4.11 -1.89 14.54
CA ILE A 202 4.67 -2.70 13.45
C ILE A 202 4.17 -2.17 12.12
N VAL A 203 5.07 -1.98 11.16
CA VAL A 203 4.75 -1.76 9.75
C VAL A 203 5.28 -2.93 8.94
N VAL A 204 4.38 -3.66 8.30
CA VAL A 204 4.74 -4.72 7.35
C VAL A 204 4.52 -4.20 5.95
N PHE A 205 5.47 -4.42 5.04
CA PHE A 205 5.30 -4.09 3.63
C PHE A 205 5.70 -5.28 2.76
N ALA A 206 4.86 -5.58 1.79
CA ALA A 206 5.03 -6.66 0.83
C ALA A 206 4.38 -6.26 -0.49
N HIS A 207 4.68 -6.94 -1.59
CA HIS A 207 4.07 -6.59 -2.86
C HIS A 207 2.60 -7.01 -2.92
N MET A 208 2.32 -8.30 -2.93
CA MET A 208 0.94 -8.80 -2.97
C MET A 208 0.26 -8.61 -1.60
N PRO A 209 -1.06 -8.32 -1.56
CA PRO A 209 -1.80 -8.19 -0.32
C PRO A 209 -1.64 -9.40 0.61
N LEU A 210 -1.38 -9.14 1.90
CA LEU A 210 -1.33 -10.18 2.94
C LEU A 210 -2.73 -10.59 3.42
N TRP A 211 -3.70 -10.52 2.56
CA TRP A 211 -5.07 -10.97 2.72
C TRP A 211 -5.68 -11.21 1.35
N ASN A 212 -6.71 -12.02 1.28
CA ASN A 212 -7.32 -12.37 0.01
C ASN A 212 -8.29 -11.27 -0.43
N VAL A 213 -7.86 -10.39 -1.36
CA VAL A 213 -8.69 -9.33 -1.94
C VAL A 213 -9.62 -9.92 -2.99
N TYR A 214 -9.06 -10.71 -3.94
CA TYR A 214 -9.83 -11.38 -4.98
C TYR A 214 -9.05 -12.58 -5.53
N GLU A 215 -9.35 -13.74 -5.00
CA GLU A 215 -8.67 -15.00 -5.33
C GLU A 215 -8.68 -15.36 -6.82
N PRO A 216 -9.80 -15.16 -7.58
CA PRO A 216 -9.81 -15.50 -9.01
C PRO A 216 -8.74 -14.78 -9.84
N TRP A 217 -8.20 -13.67 -9.35
CA TRP A 217 -7.12 -12.93 -10.02
C TRP A 217 -5.76 -13.06 -9.32
N GLY A 218 -5.64 -13.96 -8.34
CA GLY A 218 -4.41 -14.11 -7.58
C GLY A 218 -4.11 -12.93 -6.64
N TRP A 219 -5.09 -12.08 -6.33
CA TRP A 219 -4.89 -10.90 -5.50
C TRP A 219 -4.88 -11.22 -4.01
N GLY A 220 -3.80 -11.77 -3.55
CA GLY A 220 -3.60 -12.12 -2.16
C GLY A 220 -2.38 -13.01 -1.93
N THR A 221 -2.20 -13.45 -0.69
CA THR A 221 -1.11 -14.32 -0.24
C THR A 221 -1.69 -15.54 0.46
N GLY A 222 -1.40 -16.73 -0.06
CA GLY A 222 -2.08 -17.96 0.33
C GLY A 222 -1.71 -18.51 1.71
N ASP A 223 -0.59 -18.08 2.29
CA ASP A 223 -0.13 -18.46 3.63
C ASP A 223 -0.07 -17.23 4.59
N ALA A 224 -0.73 -16.14 4.24
CA ALA A 224 -0.75 -14.91 5.05
C ALA A 224 -1.33 -15.10 6.45
N ASP A 225 -2.30 -16.00 6.64
CA ASP A 225 -2.93 -16.25 7.94
C ASP A 225 -1.91 -16.61 9.02
N GLN A 226 -0.84 -17.32 8.64
CA GLN A 226 0.23 -17.70 9.56
C GLN A 226 1.05 -16.47 9.99
N ALA A 227 1.39 -15.58 9.06
CA ALA A 227 2.04 -14.30 9.38
C ALA A 227 1.13 -13.41 10.25
N MET A 228 -0.17 -13.34 9.91
CA MET A 228 -1.14 -12.57 10.70
C MET A 228 -1.27 -13.11 12.14
N ALA A 229 -1.17 -14.42 12.34
CA ALA A 229 -1.18 -15.02 13.68
C ALA A 229 -0.05 -14.48 14.58
N TYR A 230 1.14 -14.23 14.02
CA TYR A 230 2.27 -13.64 14.76
C TYR A 230 2.06 -12.14 15.05
N LEU A 231 1.35 -11.44 14.18
CA LEU A 231 1.12 -9.98 14.26
C LEU A 231 -0.03 -9.61 15.22
N ARG A 232 -1.00 -10.48 15.44
CA ARG A 232 -2.20 -10.16 16.26
C ARG A 232 -1.91 -9.77 17.71
N ARG A 233 -0.73 -10.09 18.25
CA ARG A 233 -0.36 -9.73 19.63
C ARG A 233 0.09 -8.27 19.79
N PHE A 234 0.36 -7.55 18.71
CA PHE A 234 0.80 -6.16 18.76
C PHE A 234 -0.38 -5.20 18.81
N GLY A 235 -0.24 -4.11 19.55
CA GLY A 235 -1.32 -3.13 19.74
C GLY A 235 -1.63 -2.31 18.48
N SER A 236 -0.67 -2.15 17.56
CA SER A 236 -0.83 -1.42 16.30
C SER A 236 -0.01 -2.08 15.21
N VAL A 237 -0.66 -2.51 14.14
CA VAL A 237 -0.02 -3.11 12.96
C VAL A 237 -0.58 -2.45 11.71
N THR A 238 0.30 -2.01 10.81
CA THR A 238 -0.06 -1.50 9.49
C THR A 238 0.59 -2.38 8.43
N VAL A 239 -0.21 -2.91 7.52
CA VAL A 239 0.23 -3.75 6.40
C VAL A 239 0.04 -2.97 5.11
N LEU A 240 1.13 -2.75 4.37
CA LEU A 240 1.19 -1.96 3.13
C LEU A 240 1.49 -2.86 1.94
N ASN A 241 0.72 -2.71 0.88
CA ASN A 241 0.87 -3.51 -0.34
C ASN A 241 0.74 -2.64 -1.60
N GLY A 242 1.26 -3.17 -2.72
CA GLY A 242 1.05 -2.72 -4.09
C GLY A 242 0.15 -3.69 -4.85
N HIS A 243 0.61 -4.11 -6.04
CA HIS A 243 0.08 -5.17 -6.88
C HIS A 243 -1.27 -4.89 -7.55
N ILE A 244 -2.26 -4.42 -6.81
CA ILE A 244 -3.62 -4.23 -7.34
C ILE A 244 -3.87 -2.84 -7.92
N HIS A 245 -2.92 -1.94 -7.81
CA HIS A 245 -2.91 -0.57 -8.34
C HIS A 245 -4.12 0.28 -7.93
N GLN A 246 -4.73 -0.02 -6.80
CA GLN A 246 -5.92 0.64 -6.27
C GLN A 246 -5.80 0.80 -4.76
N ILE A 247 -6.47 1.83 -4.23
CA ILE A 247 -6.62 1.99 -2.79
C ILE A 247 -7.72 1.03 -2.33
N VAL A 248 -7.31 0.01 -1.57
CA VAL A 248 -8.24 -0.86 -0.84
C VAL A 248 -7.79 -0.91 0.62
N GLN A 249 -8.72 -0.66 1.51
CA GLN A 249 -8.45 -0.68 2.95
C GLN A 249 -9.31 -1.73 3.65
N LYS A 250 -8.70 -2.42 4.62
CA LYS A 250 -9.37 -3.36 5.51
C LYS A 250 -8.83 -3.13 6.93
N VAL A 251 -9.69 -3.21 7.92
CA VAL A 251 -9.28 -3.24 9.33
C VAL A 251 -9.76 -4.54 9.96
N GLU A 252 -8.86 -5.26 10.60
CA GLU A 252 -9.15 -6.50 11.32
C GLU A 252 -8.50 -6.44 12.70
N GLY A 253 -9.31 -6.14 13.71
CA GLY A 253 -8.81 -5.93 15.07
C GLY A 253 -7.85 -4.73 15.13
N ASN A 254 -6.61 -5.00 15.45
CA ASN A 254 -5.51 -4.04 15.56
C ASN A 254 -4.61 -3.97 14.30
N ILE A 255 -5.02 -4.64 13.23
CA ILE A 255 -4.28 -4.68 11.96
C ILE A 255 -5.05 -3.86 10.91
N THR A 256 -4.38 -2.85 10.36
CA THR A 256 -4.87 -2.07 9.23
C THR A 256 -4.13 -2.52 7.97
N PHE A 257 -4.87 -2.91 6.94
CA PHE A 257 -4.33 -3.23 5.61
C PHE A 257 -4.62 -2.06 4.67
N HIS A 258 -3.64 -1.71 3.87
CA HIS A 258 -3.74 -0.65 2.87
C HIS A 258 -2.97 -1.03 1.61
N THR A 259 -3.62 -0.93 0.46
CA THR A 259 -2.96 -1.01 -0.84
C THR A 259 -2.87 0.38 -1.45
N ALA A 260 -1.71 0.69 -2.05
CA ALA A 260 -1.47 2.00 -2.66
C ALA A 260 -1.89 2.04 -4.13
N ARG A 261 -2.04 3.26 -4.66
CA ARG A 261 -2.09 3.49 -6.10
C ARG A 261 -0.73 3.15 -6.72
N SER A 262 -0.76 2.70 -7.97
CA SER A 262 0.43 2.55 -8.80
C SER A 262 1.00 3.91 -9.21
N ALA A 263 2.29 3.97 -9.49
CA ALA A 263 2.92 5.09 -10.18
C ALA A 263 2.91 4.95 -11.72
N ALA A 264 2.45 3.79 -12.24
CA ALA A 264 2.48 3.47 -13.67
C ALA A 264 1.10 3.52 -14.34
N TYR A 265 0.16 2.70 -13.91
CA TYR A 265 -1.19 2.60 -14.50
C TYR A 265 -2.19 2.01 -13.50
N PRO A 266 -3.50 2.32 -13.61
CA PRO A 266 -4.53 1.68 -12.80
C PRO A 266 -4.87 0.27 -13.32
N GLN A 267 -5.49 -0.54 -12.45
CA GLN A 267 -6.11 -1.82 -12.82
C GLN A 267 -7.64 -1.76 -12.64
N PRO A 268 -8.42 -2.68 -13.25
CA PRO A 268 -9.87 -2.73 -13.05
C PRO A 268 -10.22 -3.14 -11.61
N ALA A 269 -11.44 -2.79 -11.18
CA ALA A 269 -11.93 -3.22 -9.87
C ALA A 269 -12.05 -4.76 -9.80
N PRO A 270 -11.94 -5.37 -8.59
CA PRO A 270 -12.04 -6.82 -8.43
C PRO A 270 -13.28 -7.39 -9.12
N GLY A 271 -13.07 -8.30 -10.09
CA GLY A 271 -14.15 -8.93 -10.84
C GLY A 271 -14.77 -8.08 -11.98
N ASP A 272 -14.26 -6.87 -12.20
CA ASP A 272 -14.69 -6.01 -13.29
C ASP A 272 -13.80 -6.25 -14.53
N GLY A 273 -14.31 -7.02 -15.48
CA GLY A 273 -13.58 -7.40 -16.68
C GLY A 273 -13.06 -8.84 -16.69
N ALA A 274 -12.24 -9.16 -17.69
CA ALA A 274 -11.79 -10.53 -17.95
C ALA A 274 -10.63 -10.99 -17.05
N GLY A 275 -9.91 -10.05 -16.41
CA GLY A 275 -8.74 -10.35 -15.58
C GLY A 275 -8.05 -9.09 -15.10
N PRO A 276 -7.01 -9.24 -14.24
CA PRO A 276 -6.17 -8.13 -13.83
C PRO A 276 -5.35 -7.62 -15.01
N GLY A 277 -4.87 -6.39 -14.92
CA GLY A 277 -3.95 -5.82 -15.90
C GLY A 277 -4.18 -4.34 -16.15
N PRO A 278 -3.40 -3.75 -17.06
CA PRO A 278 -3.42 -2.31 -17.30
C PRO A 278 -4.78 -1.80 -17.80
N LEU A 279 -5.48 -1.01 -16.97
CA LEU A 279 -6.74 -0.38 -17.32
C LEU A 279 -6.47 0.89 -18.15
N ARG A 280 -7.00 0.94 -19.37
CA ARG A 280 -6.93 2.13 -20.19
C ARG A 280 -7.98 3.15 -19.75
N VAL A 281 -7.55 4.33 -19.40
CA VAL A 281 -8.38 5.51 -19.13
C VAL A 281 -7.99 6.64 -20.08
N PRO A 282 -8.82 7.69 -20.27
CA PRO A 282 -8.39 8.91 -20.95
C PRO A 282 -7.12 9.47 -20.31
N LEU A 283 -6.14 9.90 -21.12
CA LEU A 283 -4.83 10.32 -20.62
C LEU A 283 -4.90 11.51 -19.66
N GLU A 284 -5.90 12.39 -19.84
CA GLU A 284 -6.17 13.51 -18.93
C GLU A 284 -6.66 13.06 -17.53
N GLN A 285 -7.18 11.85 -17.42
CA GLN A 285 -7.63 11.27 -16.15
C GLN A 285 -6.54 10.43 -15.47
N LEU A 286 -5.53 9.99 -16.23
CA LEU A 286 -4.49 9.09 -15.72
C LEU A 286 -3.81 9.63 -14.45
N PRO A 287 -3.38 10.91 -14.35
CA PRO A 287 -2.75 11.44 -13.14
C PRO A 287 -3.61 11.31 -11.89
N SER A 288 -4.95 11.41 -12.01
CA SER A 288 -5.87 11.24 -10.88
C SER A 288 -5.98 9.81 -10.37
N MET A 289 -5.58 8.84 -11.18
CA MET A 289 -5.60 7.40 -10.85
C MET A 289 -4.27 6.90 -10.28
N LEU A 290 -3.19 7.68 -10.46
CA LEU A 290 -1.84 7.37 -9.99
C LEU A 290 -1.53 8.14 -8.71
N GLY A 291 -0.52 7.70 -7.94
CA GLY A 291 -0.16 8.45 -6.74
C GLY A 291 0.76 7.73 -5.77
N LEU A 292 0.77 8.23 -4.55
CA LEU A 292 1.55 7.72 -3.42
C LEU A 292 0.74 7.82 -2.13
N THR A 293 1.22 7.16 -1.07
CA THR A 293 0.66 7.25 0.28
C THR A 293 1.67 7.86 1.22
N THR A 294 1.30 8.92 1.92
CA THR A 294 2.08 9.54 2.99
C THR A 294 1.62 8.99 4.33
N VAL A 295 2.55 8.61 5.19
CA VAL A 295 2.25 8.10 6.52
C VAL A 295 2.88 9.02 7.58
N THR A 296 2.04 9.50 8.49
CA THR A 296 2.44 10.35 9.62
C THR A 296 2.12 9.66 10.93
N VAL A 297 2.80 10.04 11.99
CA VAL A 297 2.45 9.62 13.36
C VAL A 297 1.48 10.64 13.93
N GLU A 298 0.33 10.17 14.40
CA GLU A 298 -0.58 11.02 15.17
C GLU A 298 -0.07 11.19 16.62
N ASP A 299 -0.05 12.43 17.09
CA ASP A 299 0.42 12.79 18.42
C ASP A 299 -0.28 11.97 19.51
N ALA A 300 0.50 11.59 20.52
CA ALA A 300 0.09 10.91 21.76
C ALA A 300 -0.38 9.45 21.66
N SER A 301 -0.93 8.98 20.53
CA SER A 301 -1.42 7.60 20.39
C SER A 301 -0.43 6.67 19.69
N HIS A 302 0.60 7.21 19.03
CA HIS A 302 1.51 6.50 18.11
C HIS A 302 0.75 5.76 16.97
N ALA A 303 -0.50 6.16 16.71
CA ALA A 303 -1.25 5.68 15.58
C ALA A 303 -0.68 6.25 14.28
N LEU A 304 -0.67 5.44 13.25
CA LEU A 304 -0.24 5.87 11.91
C LEU A 304 -1.45 6.37 11.13
N ALA A 305 -1.36 7.59 10.63
CA ALA A 305 -2.33 8.16 9.70
C ALA A 305 -1.81 8.00 8.26
N LEU A 306 -2.61 7.37 7.41
CA LEU A 306 -2.31 7.18 6.00
C LEU A 306 -3.09 8.22 5.18
N THR A 307 -2.40 8.93 4.31
CA THR A 307 -2.99 9.93 3.42
C THR A 307 -2.58 9.65 1.99
N ASP A 308 -3.55 9.31 1.14
CA ASP A 308 -3.32 9.07 -0.27
C ASP A 308 -3.34 10.38 -1.05
N ALA A 309 -2.35 10.58 -1.92
CA ALA A 309 -2.24 11.69 -2.83
C ALA A 309 -2.21 11.19 -4.28
N SER A 310 -2.96 11.85 -5.18
CA SER A 310 -2.85 11.63 -6.62
C SER A 310 -1.79 12.51 -7.23
N LEU A 311 -1.41 12.21 -8.48
CA LEU A 311 -0.53 13.05 -9.30
C LEU A 311 -1.29 14.24 -9.91
N ALA A 312 -2.63 14.32 -9.80
CA ALA A 312 -3.47 15.39 -10.31
C ALA A 312 -3.52 16.58 -9.35
#